data_1d55b22536ea7796fa7396cbeb99237e
#
_entry.id   1d55b22536ea7796fa7396cbeb99237e
#
_cell.length_a   1.000
_cell.length_b   1.000
_cell.length_c   1.000
_cell.angle_alpha   90.00
_cell.angle_beta   90.00
_cell.angle_gamma   90.00
#
_symmetry.space_group_name_H-M   'P 1'
#
loop_
_entity.id
_entity.type
_entity.pdbx_description
1 polymer ?
#
loop_
_entity_poly.entity_id
_entity_poly.type
_entity_poly.pdbx_seq_one_letter_code
_entity_poly.pdbx_strand_id
1 'polypeptide(L)'
;TINGGTVALSGSGSAVSVTAITVNLGGTLTLDNTTTAVASRLGDAIVLTMHGGNFNFIGNSAAASSETTGQLALASGHNVVTVTPGAGGSTTMTFANNPGFNRTAGATVLFRGTNLGSTPAANVSTLMFTTAPTLVGAAGAANSTTISVIKGAFGDNSLSGTGTDMVTYNVGNSNGIRSLNATGFSGEYSATL
;
A
#
# COMPACT_ATOMS: atom_id res chain seq x y z
N THR A 1 17.41 5.08 -9.04
CA THR A 1 17.64 4.88 -7.59
C THR A 1 17.50 6.20 -6.84
N ILE A 2 16.82 6.17 -5.69
CA ILE A 2 16.62 7.30 -4.77
C ILE A 2 17.35 6.94 -3.48
N ASN A 3 18.52 7.58 -3.24
CA ASN A 3 19.40 7.28 -2.10
C ASN A 3 19.11 8.17 -0.88
N GLY A 4 18.32 9.23 -1.05
CA GLY A 4 17.93 10.18 -0.02
C GLY A 4 17.12 11.30 -0.62
N GLY A 5 16.39 12.04 0.21
CA GLY A 5 15.48 13.09 -0.25
C GLY A 5 14.25 12.56 -0.97
N THR A 6 13.53 13.42 -1.67
CA THR A 6 12.26 13.09 -2.32
C THR A 6 12.33 13.29 -3.83
N VAL A 7 11.91 12.28 -4.59
CA VAL A 7 11.54 12.39 -6.00
C VAL A 7 10.03 12.43 -6.06
N ALA A 8 9.46 13.53 -6.57
CA ALA A 8 8.02 13.69 -6.73
C ALA A 8 7.65 13.76 -8.23
N LEU A 9 6.73 12.91 -8.66
CA LEU A 9 6.07 12.99 -9.96
C LEU A 9 4.74 13.71 -9.75
N SER A 10 4.69 14.99 -10.16
CA SER A 10 3.53 15.88 -10.00
C SER A 10 3.14 16.55 -11.30
N GLY A 11 2.01 17.24 -11.33
CA GLY A 11 1.46 17.82 -12.57
C GLY A 11 1.28 16.75 -13.64
N SER A 12 1.86 16.91 -14.81
CA SER A 12 1.90 15.91 -15.88
C SER A 12 3.11 14.96 -15.81
N GLY A 13 3.93 15.06 -14.76
CA GLY A 13 5.16 14.27 -14.62
C GLY A 13 4.89 12.77 -14.50
N SER A 14 5.65 11.98 -15.24
CA SER A 14 5.57 10.52 -15.25
C SER A 14 6.94 9.89 -15.51
N ALA A 15 7.09 8.63 -15.18
CA ALA A 15 8.29 7.81 -15.37
C ALA A 15 7.94 6.44 -15.98
N VAL A 16 7.02 6.42 -16.93
CA VAL A 16 6.48 5.18 -17.53
C VAL A 16 7.50 4.37 -18.33
N SER A 17 8.59 5.01 -18.77
CA SER A 17 9.61 4.37 -19.58
C SER A 17 10.77 3.77 -18.77
N VAL A 18 10.81 3.95 -17.45
CA VAL A 18 11.83 3.29 -16.63
C VAL A 18 11.44 1.84 -16.36
N THR A 19 12.43 0.98 -16.21
CA THR A 19 12.21 -0.47 -16.03
C THR A 19 12.15 -0.89 -14.57
N ALA A 20 12.80 -0.16 -13.68
CA ALA A 20 12.82 -0.41 -12.24
C ALA A 20 13.09 0.87 -11.46
N ILE A 21 12.55 0.93 -10.23
CA ILE A 21 12.81 2.01 -9.28
C ILE A 21 13.30 1.40 -7.98
N THR A 22 14.39 1.94 -7.44
CA THR A 22 14.91 1.57 -6.12
C THR A 22 14.81 2.75 -5.18
N VAL A 23 14.22 2.55 -4.00
CA VAL A 23 14.10 3.55 -2.94
C VAL A 23 14.86 3.05 -1.70
N ASN A 24 15.96 3.69 -1.40
CA ASN A 24 16.83 3.35 -0.27
C ASN A 24 16.43 4.11 1.01
N LEU A 25 17.03 3.76 2.12
CA LEU A 25 16.86 4.44 3.41
C LEU A 25 17.09 5.96 3.26
N GLY A 26 16.15 6.74 3.78
CA GLY A 26 16.13 8.20 3.64
C GLY A 26 15.59 8.70 2.29
N GLY A 27 15.33 7.81 1.33
CA GLY A 27 14.69 8.14 0.05
C GLY A 27 13.16 8.08 0.13
N THR A 28 12.51 8.92 -0.65
CA THR A 28 11.05 8.93 -0.82
C THR A 28 10.69 9.07 -2.30
N LEU A 29 9.83 8.19 -2.78
CA LEU A 29 9.14 8.36 -4.06
C LEU A 29 7.72 8.83 -3.78
N THR A 30 7.30 9.93 -4.40
CA THR A 30 5.93 10.44 -4.30
C THR A 30 5.29 10.53 -5.69
N LEU A 31 4.14 9.92 -5.84
CA LEU A 31 3.24 10.10 -6.98
C LEU A 31 2.13 11.04 -6.53
N ASP A 32 2.13 12.26 -7.04
CA ASP A 32 1.26 13.34 -6.57
C ASP A 32 0.19 13.70 -7.61
N ASN A 33 -1.03 13.26 -7.35
CA ASN A 33 -2.20 13.56 -8.17
C ASN A 33 -3.04 14.74 -7.64
N THR A 34 -2.60 15.48 -6.63
CA THR A 34 -3.41 16.53 -5.99
C THR A 34 -4.01 17.52 -6.98
N THR A 35 -3.22 18.00 -7.94
CA THR A 35 -3.63 19.01 -8.93
C THR A 35 -4.05 18.42 -10.26
N THR A 36 -3.43 17.33 -10.68
CA THR A 36 -3.67 16.69 -11.98
C THR A 36 -3.77 15.19 -11.77
N ALA A 37 -4.95 14.62 -12.03
CA ALA A 37 -5.15 13.19 -11.99
C ALA A 37 -4.50 12.54 -13.22
N VAL A 38 -3.36 11.86 -12.99
CA VAL A 38 -2.66 11.06 -14.00
C VAL A 38 -2.82 9.60 -13.62
N ALA A 39 -3.39 8.80 -14.51
CA ALA A 39 -3.71 7.39 -14.25
C ALA A 39 -2.49 6.45 -14.37
N SER A 40 -1.39 6.92 -14.93
CA SER A 40 -0.16 6.12 -15.09
C SER A 40 1.04 7.05 -14.99
N ARG A 41 1.52 7.25 -13.76
CA ARG A 41 2.78 7.96 -13.51
C ARG A 41 3.98 7.03 -13.59
N LEU A 42 3.75 5.77 -13.28
CA LEU A 42 4.72 4.68 -13.45
C LEU A 42 4.23 3.71 -14.53
N GLY A 43 5.13 2.96 -15.13
CA GLY A 43 4.74 1.87 -16.02
C GLY A 43 4.22 0.66 -15.23
N ASP A 44 3.22 -0.01 -15.76
CA ASP A 44 2.52 -1.13 -15.10
C ASP A 44 3.43 -2.35 -14.81
N ALA A 45 4.59 -2.43 -15.47
CA ALA A 45 5.55 -3.51 -15.25
C ALA A 45 6.75 -3.13 -14.35
N ILE A 46 6.81 -1.88 -13.87
CA ILE A 46 7.93 -1.40 -13.06
C ILE A 46 7.99 -2.14 -11.73
N VAL A 47 9.17 -2.71 -11.41
CA VAL A 47 9.46 -3.22 -10.07
C VAL A 47 9.88 -2.06 -9.17
N LEU A 48 9.12 -1.84 -8.10
CA LEU A 48 9.46 -0.91 -7.04
C LEU A 48 10.19 -1.69 -5.93
N THR A 49 11.51 -1.53 -5.87
CA THR A 49 12.36 -2.16 -4.85
C THR A 49 12.62 -1.18 -3.71
N MET A 50 12.38 -1.62 -2.47
CA MET A 50 12.53 -0.77 -1.28
C MET A 50 13.54 -1.36 -0.30
N HIS A 51 14.44 -0.50 0.20
CA HIS A 51 15.50 -0.79 1.16
C HIS A 51 15.40 0.13 2.38
N GLY A 52 14.25 0.17 3.04
CA GLY A 52 13.98 1.06 4.18
C GLY A 52 13.55 2.47 3.76
N GLY A 53 13.06 2.64 2.54
CA GLY A 53 12.58 3.91 2.01
C GLY A 53 11.07 4.10 2.15
N ASN A 54 10.57 5.22 1.59
CA ASN A 54 9.17 5.58 1.61
C ASN A 54 8.60 5.65 0.19
N PHE A 55 7.37 5.20 0.03
CA PHE A 55 6.56 5.37 -1.18
C PHE A 55 5.23 6.01 -0.82
N ASN A 56 4.87 7.10 -1.51
CA ASN A 56 3.62 7.81 -1.30
C ASN A 56 2.83 7.90 -2.61
N PHE A 57 1.54 7.59 -2.56
CA PHE A 57 0.59 7.88 -3.62
C PHE A 57 -0.51 8.78 -3.09
N ILE A 58 -0.67 9.97 -3.70
CA ILE A 58 -1.59 11.02 -3.26
C ILE A 58 -2.68 11.19 -4.31
N GLY A 59 -3.93 11.04 -3.89
CA GLY A 59 -5.11 11.16 -4.73
C GLY A 59 -5.49 12.59 -5.06
N ASN A 60 -6.33 12.74 -6.07
CA ASN A 60 -6.83 14.03 -6.56
C ASN A 60 -8.01 14.53 -5.72
N SER A 61 -8.10 15.85 -5.52
CA SER A 61 -9.16 16.48 -4.73
C SER A 61 -10.52 16.55 -5.44
N ALA A 62 -10.55 16.37 -6.77
CA ALA A 62 -11.75 16.53 -7.59
C ALA A 62 -12.15 15.27 -8.38
N ALA A 63 -11.28 14.24 -8.42
CA ALA A 63 -11.52 13.02 -9.21
C ALA A 63 -10.96 11.78 -8.50
N ALA A 64 -11.47 10.62 -8.83
CA ALA A 64 -10.86 9.35 -8.43
C ALA A 64 -9.43 9.26 -8.99
N SER A 65 -8.54 8.63 -8.24
CA SER A 65 -7.16 8.42 -8.62
C SER A 65 -6.81 6.95 -8.58
N SER A 66 -6.16 6.47 -9.62
CA SER A 66 -5.62 5.13 -9.66
C SER A 66 -4.18 5.15 -10.19
N GLU A 67 -3.38 4.24 -9.69
CA GLU A 67 -2.05 3.96 -10.21
C GLU A 67 -1.83 2.46 -10.19
N THR A 68 -1.28 1.95 -11.28
CA THR A 68 -0.85 0.56 -11.37
C THR A 68 0.64 0.51 -11.66
N THR A 69 1.36 -0.33 -10.94
CA THR A 69 2.77 -0.62 -11.23
C THR A 69 3.02 -2.11 -11.06
N GLY A 70 4.22 -2.58 -11.36
CA GLY A 70 4.53 -4.01 -11.36
C GLY A 70 4.56 -4.62 -9.97
N GLN A 71 5.75 -4.88 -9.43
CA GLN A 71 5.92 -5.56 -8.14
C GLN A 71 6.35 -4.58 -7.05
N LEU A 72 5.83 -4.74 -5.84
CA LEU A 72 6.42 -4.21 -4.62
C LEU A 72 7.41 -5.23 -4.06
N ALA A 73 8.71 -4.95 -4.15
CA ALA A 73 9.79 -5.78 -3.65
C ALA A 73 10.44 -5.14 -2.41
N LEU A 74 10.25 -5.74 -1.24
CA LEU A 74 10.85 -5.32 0.01
C LEU A 74 12.18 -6.06 0.19
N ALA A 75 13.29 -5.42 -0.14
CA ALA A 75 14.60 -6.04 -0.15
C ALA A 75 15.28 -6.01 1.23
N SER A 76 15.09 -4.94 2.00
CA SER A 76 15.64 -4.82 3.37
C SER A 76 14.95 -3.71 4.17
N GLY A 77 15.24 -3.62 5.46
CA GLY A 77 14.86 -2.53 6.34
C GLY A 77 13.37 -2.44 6.64
N HIS A 78 12.99 -1.33 7.26
CA HIS A 78 11.59 -0.98 7.52
C HIS A 78 11.13 0.01 6.44
N ASN A 79 10.15 -0.38 5.66
CA ASN A 79 9.63 0.37 4.52
C ASN A 79 8.27 0.96 4.87
N VAL A 80 7.92 2.10 4.27
CA VAL A 80 6.62 2.72 4.47
C VAL A 80 5.94 2.94 3.12
N VAL A 81 4.72 2.46 3.00
CA VAL A 81 3.86 2.69 1.82
C VAL A 81 2.62 3.44 2.30
N THR A 82 2.45 4.67 1.83
CA THR A 82 1.32 5.53 2.21
C THR A 82 0.45 5.81 0.99
N VAL A 83 -0.85 5.57 1.14
CA VAL A 83 -1.85 6.02 0.17
C VAL A 83 -2.68 7.12 0.83
N THR A 84 -2.59 8.33 0.30
CA THR A 84 -3.36 9.49 0.77
C THR A 84 -4.59 9.66 -0.12
N PRO A 85 -5.81 9.53 0.39
CA PRO A 85 -6.99 9.64 -0.44
C PRO A 85 -7.24 11.09 -0.83
N GLY A 86 -7.78 11.28 -2.01
CA GLY A 86 -8.34 12.56 -2.43
C GLY A 86 -9.82 12.67 -2.05
N ALA A 87 -10.31 13.89 -1.87
CA ALA A 87 -11.73 14.14 -1.57
C ALA A 87 -12.65 13.90 -2.78
N GLY A 88 -12.11 13.90 -3.98
CA GLY A 88 -12.90 13.79 -5.22
C GLY A 88 -13.31 12.37 -5.62
N GLY A 89 -12.81 11.34 -4.93
CA GLY A 89 -13.14 9.96 -5.25
C GLY A 89 -12.22 8.96 -4.55
N SER A 90 -12.32 7.69 -4.92
CA SER A 90 -11.43 6.65 -4.42
C SER A 90 -9.97 6.88 -4.85
N THR A 91 -9.04 6.48 -4.02
CA THR A 91 -7.60 6.49 -4.33
C THR A 91 -7.07 5.08 -4.22
N THR A 92 -6.70 4.50 -5.36
CA THR A 92 -6.33 3.09 -5.45
C THR A 92 -4.92 2.92 -6.02
N MET A 93 -4.03 2.32 -5.25
CA MET A 93 -2.71 1.86 -5.69
C MET A 93 -2.75 0.36 -5.91
N THR A 94 -2.32 -0.10 -7.09
CA THR A 94 -2.29 -1.53 -7.46
C THR A 94 -0.88 -1.99 -7.82
N PHE A 95 -0.45 -3.11 -7.27
CA PHE A 95 0.76 -3.84 -7.68
C PHE A 95 0.35 -5.07 -8.50
N ALA A 96 0.68 -5.06 -9.81
CA ALA A 96 0.05 -5.93 -10.80
C ALA A 96 0.84 -7.19 -11.17
N ASN A 97 2.14 -7.27 -10.88
CA ASN A 97 2.94 -8.44 -11.23
C ASN A 97 2.55 -9.70 -10.42
N ASN A 98 3.00 -10.85 -10.88
CA ASN A 98 2.85 -12.10 -10.16
C ASN A 98 4.24 -12.67 -9.78
N PRO A 99 4.61 -12.65 -8.46
CA PRO A 99 3.83 -12.06 -7.36
C PRO A 99 3.86 -10.53 -7.38
N GLY A 100 2.75 -9.88 -7.00
CA GLY A 100 2.68 -8.42 -6.84
C GLY A 100 3.44 -7.94 -5.60
N PHE A 101 3.55 -8.79 -4.58
CA PHE A 101 4.24 -8.56 -3.33
C PHE A 101 5.37 -9.58 -3.15
N ASN A 102 6.59 -9.09 -2.98
CA ASN A 102 7.76 -9.92 -2.67
C ASN A 102 8.51 -9.33 -1.47
N ARG A 103 8.92 -10.16 -0.53
CA ARG A 103 9.59 -9.73 0.69
C ARG A 103 10.76 -10.64 1.05
N THR A 104 11.94 -10.08 1.12
CA THR A 104 13.14 -10.74 1.67
C THR A 104 13.00 -10.91 3.19
N ALA A 105 13.53 -12.00 3.73
CA ALA A 105 13.53 -12.25 5.18
C ALA A 105 14.18 -11.08 5.93
N GLY A 106 13.54 -10.61 7.00
CA GLY A 106 13.98 -9.46 7.79
C GLY A 106 13.47 -8.09 7.31
N ALA A 107 13.04 -7.94 6.05
CA ALA A 107 12.37 -6.72 5.63
C ALA A 107 10.97 -6.62 6.25
N THR A 108 10.54 -5.40 6.59
CA THR A 108 9.20 -5.11 7.08
C THR A 108 8.56 -3.97 6.29
N VAL A 109 7.25 -3.85 6.37
CA VAL A 109 6.53 -2.73 5.77
C VAL A 109 5.40 -2.24 6.65
N LEU A 110 5.24 -0.93 6.70
CA LEU A 110 4.06 -0.26 7.20
C LEU A 110 3.20 0.19 6.01
N PHE A 111 2.00 -0.37 5.91
CA PHE A 111 0.95 0.12 5.01
C PHE A 111 0.06 1.09 5.78
N ARG A 112 -0.11 2.29 5.28
CA ARG A 112 -0.97 3.28 5.94
C ARG A 112 -1.77 4.12 4.96
N GLY A 113 -2.92 4.58 5.45
CA GLY A 113 -3.82 5.43 4.68
C GLY A 113 -5.12 5.65 5.42
N THR A 114 -5.82 6.72 5.13
CA THR A 114 -7.12 7.00 5.73
C THR A 114 -8.13 5.92 5.35
N ASN A 115 -8.78 5.33 6.33
CA ASN A 115 -9.78 4.28 6.13
C ASN A 115 -9.26 3.08 5.31
N LEU A 116 -7.97 2.72 5.47
CA LEU A 116 -7.32 1.65 4.73
C LEU A 116 -8.08 0.32 4.89
N GLY A 117 -8.45 -0.28 3.76
CA GLY A 117 -9.21 -1.54 3.73
C GLY A 117 -10.73 -1.39 3.82
N SER A 118 -11.26 -0.17 3.86
CA SER A 118 -12.68 0.08 3.66
C SER A 118 -13.07 -0.05 2.19
N THR A 119 -14.37 -0.16 1.93
CA THR A 119 -14.87 -0.16 0.55
C THR A 119 -14.42 1.10 -0.20
N PRO A 120 -13.86 0.98 -1.42
CA PRO A 120 -13.36 2.12 -2.16
C PRO A 120 -14.41 3.22 -2.34
N ALA A 121 -14.09 4.42 -1.86
CA ALA A 121 -14.95 5.61 -1.89
C ALA A 121 -14.08 6.87 -1.77
N ALA A 122 -14.69 8.04 -1.82
CA ALA A 122 -14.02 9.30 -1.45
C ALA A 122 -13.45 9.20 -0.02
N ASN A 123 -12.26 9.75 0.19
CA ASN A 123 -11.53 9.69 1.45
C ASN A 123 -11.17 8.27 1.93
N VAL A 124 -11.11 7.30 1.02
CA VAL A 124 -10.66 5.94 1.29
C VAL A 124 -9.37 5.65 0.53
N SER A 125 -8.39 5.17 1.26
CA SER A 125 -7.12 4.65 0.72
C SER A 125 -7.28 3.16 0.40
N THR A 126 -7.01 2.79 -0.85
CA THR A 126 -7.06 1.38 -1.26
C THR A 126 -5.69 0.95 -1.77
N LEU A 127 -5.19 -0.16 -1.27
CA LEU A 127 -3.94 -0.76 -1.72
C LEU A 127 -4.17 -2.22 -2.11
N MET A 128 -3.95 -2.51 -3.37
CA MET A 128 -4.30 -3.78 -4.00
C MET A 128 -3.06 -4.51 -4.54
N PHE A 129 -3.16 -5.81 -4.59
CA PHE A 129 -2.27 -6.70 -5.36
C PHE A 129 -3.13 -7.52 -6.31
N THR A 130 -2.78 -7.56 -7.59
CA THR A 130 -3.50 -8.40 -8.57
C THR A 130 -3.42 -9.88 -8.18
N THR A 131 -2.24 -10.32 -7.70
CA THR A 131 -2.08 -11.62 -7.05
C THR A 131 -2.01 -11.41 -5.54
N ALA A 132 -2.96 -11.94 -4.81
CA ALA A 132 -3.01 -11.81 -3.35
C ALA A 132 -1.69 -12.24 -2.69
N PRO A 133 -1.17 -11.47 -1.70
CA PRO A 133 -0.02 -11.88 -0.93
C PRO A 133 -0.27 -13.20 -0.19
N THR A 134 0.79 -13.99 -0.01
CA THR A 134 0.71 -15.18 0.83
C THR A 134 0.47 -14.78 2.29
N LEU A 135 -0.60 -15.30 2.86
CA LEU A 135 -0.94 -15.09 4.27
C LEU A 135 -0.37 -16.20 5.14
N VAL A 136 -0.09 -15.89 6.40
CA VAL A 136 0.32 -16.84 7.43
C VAL A 136 -0.68 -16.80 8.58
N GLY A 137 -1.03 -17.97 9.10
CA GLY A 137 -2.04 -18.13 10.16
C GLY A 137 -2.92 -19.34 9.93
N ALA A 138 -4.03 -19.42 10.63
CA ALA A 138 -4.93 -20.55 10.59
C ALA A 138 -6.05 -20.44 9.53
N ALA A 139 -5.96 -19.46 8.63
CA ALA A 139 -6.91 -19.22 7.53
C ALA A 139 -8.37 -19.04 7.98
N GLY A 140 -8.58 -18.49 9.17
CA GLY A 140 -9.90 -18.14 9.68
C GLY A 140 -10.59 -17.06 8.86
N ALA A 141 -11.89 -17.03 8.93
CA ALA A 141 -12.68 -15.98 8.29
C ALA A 141 -12.43 -14.60 8.92
N ALA A 142 -12.81 -13.54 8.24
CA ALA A 142 -12.90 -12.22 8.82
C ALA A 142 -13.77 -12.24 10.10
N ASN A 143 -13.45 -11.40 11.06
CA ASN A 143 -14.07 -11.37 12.38
C ASN A 143 -13.78 -12.62 13.23
N SER A 144 -12.64 -13.25 13.04
CA SER A 144 -12.22 -14.37 13.88
C SER A 144 -10.76 -14.21 14.34
N THR A 145 -10.43 -14.70 15.53
CA THR A 145 -9.08 -14.69 16.11
C THR A 145 -8.09 -15.60 15.38
N THR A 146 -8.56 -16.38 14.42
CA THR A 146 -7.75 -17.29 13.59
C THR A 146 -7.47 -16.73 12.19
N ILE A 147 -7.80 -15.46 11.94
CA ILE A 147 -7.53 -14.81 10.66
C ILE A 147 -6.03 -14.83 10.33
N SER A 148 -5.72 -15.05 9.06
CA SER A 148 -4.34 -15.03 8.59
C SER A 148 -3.87 -13.60 8.25
N VAL A 149 -2.57 -13.33 8.41
CA VAL A 149 -1.95 -12.03 8.24
C VAL A 149 -0.82 -12.07 7.21
N ILE A 150 -0.45 -10.92 6.69
CA ILE A 150 0.75 -10.78 5.84
C ILE A 150 1.98 -10.73 6.74
N LYS A 151 2.89 -11.68 6.57
CA LYS A 151 4.10 -11.77 7.38
C LYS A 151 5.00 -10.55 7.21
N GLY A 152 5.36 -9.90 8.32
CA GLY A 152 6.26 -8.73 8.35
C GLY A 152 5.62 -7.44 7.84
N ALA A 153 4.29 -7.38 7.80
CA ALA A 153 3.55 -6.20 7.43
C ALA A 153 2.70 -5.70 8.60
N PHE A 154 2.67 -4.39 8.75
CA PHE A 154 1.88 -3.66 9.74
C PHE A 154 0.95 -2.69 9.03
N GLY A 155 -0.12 -2.29 9.69
CA GLY A 155 -1.11 -1.37 9.15
C GLY A 155 -1.43 -0.22 10.08
N ASP A 156 -1.88 0.87 9.47
CA ASP A 156 -2.43 2.00 10.19
C ASP A 156 -3.49 2.70 9.33
N ASN A 157 -4.63 3.02 9.95
CA ASN A 157 -5.74 3.71 9.29
C ASN A 157 -5.59 5.24 9.29
N SER A 158 -4.40 5.74 9.62
CA SER A 158 -4.06 7.16 9.55
C SER A 158 -2.81 7.40 8.71
N LEU A 159 -2.67 8.60 8.14
CA LEU A 159 -1.54 8.97 7.29
C LEU A 159 -0.23 9.16 8.06
N SER A 160 -0.31 9.43 9.36
CA SER A 160 0.83 9.65 10.26
C SER A 160 1.07 8.52 11.25
N GLY A 161 0.28 7.45 11.15
CA GLY A 161 0.38 6.31 12.04
C GLY A 161 1.70 5.57 11.94
N THR A 162 2.07 4.89 13.01
CA THR A 162 3.35 4.19 13.16
C THR A 162 3.22 2.66 13.10
N GLY A 163 2.02 2.17 12.78
CA GLY A 163 1.73 0.74 12.65
C GLY A 163 1.27 0.12 13.95
N THR A 164 0.00 0.25 14.26
CA THR A 164 -0.60 -0.27 15.50
C THR A 164 -1.09 -1.71 15.35
N ASP A 165 -1.31 -2.16 14.11
CA ASP A 165 -2.00 -3.41 13.84
C ASP A 165 -1.23 -4.31 12.85
N MET A 166 -1.46 -5.61 12.94
CA MET A 166 -1.14 -6.54 11.86
C MET A 166 -2.08 -6.28 10.68
N VAL A 167 -1.68 -6.68 9.49
CA VAL A 167 -2.51 -6.55 8.30
C VAL A 167 -2.86 -7.90 7.69
N THR A 168 -4.06 -7.96 7.12
CA THR A 168 -4.52 -9.05 6.27
C THR A 168 -4.83 -8.53 4.86
N TYR A 169 -5.27 -9.42 3.98
CA TYR A 169 -5.65 -9.10 2.61
C TYR A 169 -7.06 -9.60 2.33
N ASN A 170 -7.95 -8.70 1.95
CA ASN A 170 -9.34 -9.03 1.67
C ASN A 170 -9.60 -9.03 0.16
N VAL A 171 -9.63 -10.22 -0.43
CA VAL A 171 -9.80 -10.40 -1.89
C VAL A 171 -11.24 -10.15 -2.32
N GLY A 172 -12.21 -10.49 -1.48
CA GLY A 172 -13.63 -10.59 -1.89
C GLY A 172 -14.34 -9.25 -2.14
N ASN A 173 -13.84 -8.15 -1.58
CA ASN A 173 -14.56 -6.87 -1.56
C ASN A 173 -13.78 -5.73 -2.24
N SER A 174 -12.73 -6.02 -2.99
CA SER A 174 -11.83 -5.01 -3.58
C SER A 174 -11.20 -4.06 -2.55
N ASN A 175 -11.19 -4.45 -1.27
CA ASN A 175 -10.66 -3.62 -0.18
C ASN A 175 -9.14 -3.75 -0.01
N GLY A 176 -8.55 -4.84 -0.53
CA GLY A 176 -7.11 -5.06 -0.53
C GLY A 176 -6.51 -5.21 0.87
N ILE A 177 -5.43 -4.47 1.13
CA ILE A 177 -4.76 -4.41 2.44
C ILE A 177 -5.71 -3.75 3.44
N ARG A 178 -5.86 -4.37 4.62
CA ARG A 178 -6.53 -3.78 5.77
C ARG A 178 -5.85 -4.14 7.09
N SER A 179 -5.91 -3.27 8.06
CA SER A 179 -5.55 -3.58 9.44
C SER A 179 -6.53 -4.57 10.04
N LEU A 180 -6.10 -5.39 10.99
CA LEU A 180 -7.01 -6.18 11.82
C LEU A 180 -7.91 -5.23 12.64
N ASN A 181 -9.13 -5.65 12.93
CA ASN A 181 -10.14 -4.83 13.61
C ASN A 181 -10.39 -3.45 12.98
N ALA A 182 -10.10 -3.27 11.68
CA ALA A 182 -10.49 -2.07 10.95
C ALA A 182 -12.00 -1.87 10.98
N THR A 183 -12.48 -0.67 10.67
CA THR A 183 -13.91 -0.35 10.65
C THR A 183 -14.72 -1.39 9.86
N GLY A 184 -15.70 -2.00 10.50
CA GLY A 184 -16.52 -3.09 9.94
C GLY A 184 -15.99 -4.49 10.24
N PHE A 185 -14.86 -4.60 10.93
CA PHE A 185 -14.27 -5.86 11.37
C PHE A 185 -14.01 -5.83 12.88
N SER A 186 -14.19 -6.94 13.57
CA SER A 186 -14.02 -7.02 15.03
C SER A 186 -13.67 -8.45 15.45
N GLY A 187 -13.13 -8.60 16.67
CA GLY A 187 -12.83 -9.92 17.23
C GLY A 187 -11.68 -10.66 16.55
N GLU A 188 -10.81 -9.95 15.84
CA GLU A 188 -9.66 -10.54 15.13
C GLU A 188 -8.41 -10.65 16.00
N TYR A 189 -8.42 -10.00 17.18
CA TYR A 189 -7.45 -10.21 18.24
C TYR A 189 -8.09 -11.01 19.38
N SER A 190 -7.31 -11.91 20.01
CA SER A 190 -7.74 -12.55 21.25
C SER A 190 -7.78 -11.51 22.38
N ALA A 191 -8.88 -11.46 23.11
CA ALA A 191 -9.02 -10.62 24.30
C ALA A 191 -8.38 -11.26 25.55
N THR A 192 -7.94 -12.51 25.46
CA THR A 192 -7.30 -13.26 26.55
C THR A 192 -5.86 -13.59 26.18
N LEU A 193 -4.94 -13.15 26.98
CA LEU A 193 -3.56 -13.63 27.05
C LEU A 193 -3.48 -14.77 28.06
#